data_47e74096254e69b6aef82ec7187abc6a
#
_entry.id   47e74096254e69b6aef82ec7187abc6a
#
_cell.length_a   1.000
_cell.length_b   1.000
_cell.length_c   1.000
_cell.angle_alpha   90.00
_cell.angle_beta   90.00
_cell.angle_gamma   90.00
#
_symmetry.space_group_name_H-M   'P 1'
#
loop_
_entity.id
_entity.type
_entity.pdbx_description
1 polymer ?
#
loop_
_entity_poly.entity_id
_entity_poly.type
_entity_poly.pdbx_seq_one_letter_code
_entity_poly.pdbx_strand_id
1 'polypeptide(L)'
;MIDPCNVTDCARTPAQLEEFLLFCVVVAGKNADQQARKLDRFLGGRRPFAYILESDGEGRLEERLRRVRMGKYSLLVRSFRQLAASGIDLRSCTCGELTGFPGIGLKTAKFFVLHSREGEMH
;
A
#
# COMPACT_ATOMS: atom_id res chain seq x y z
N MET A 1 0.03 -12.39 1.76
CA MET A 1 -1.06 -11.55 2.32
C MET A 1 -0.60 -10.95 3.64
N ILE A 2 -0.95 -9.70 3.90
CA ILE A 2 -0.65 -9.06 5.18
C ILE A 2 -1.47 -9.70 6.30
N ASP A 3 -0.83 -9.98 7.43
CA ASP A 3 -1.49 -10.46 8.63
C ASP A 3 -1.76 -9.27 9.57
N PRO A 4 -3.02 -8.83 9.71
CA PRO A 4 -3.33 -7.65 10.54
C PRO A 4 -2.99 -7.84 12.02
N CYS A 5 -2.86 -9.07 12.49
CA CYS A 5 -2.50 -9.36 13.88
C CYS A 5 -1.00 -9.38 14.11
N ASN A 6 -0.20 -9.35 13.05
CA ASN A 6 1.26 -9.41 13.14
C ASN A 6 1.89 -8.58 12.03
N VAL A 7 1.75 -7.26 12.13
CA VAL A 7 2.17 -6.34 11.06
C VAL A 7 3.64 -5.97 11.11
N THR A 8 4.31 -6.15 12.25
CA THR A 8 5.71 -5.76 12.38
C THR A 8 6.61 -6.81 11.75
N ASP A 9 7.32 -6.41 10.69
CA ASP A 9 8.26 -7.29 9.99
C ASP A 9 9.32 -6.42 9.33
N CYS A 10 10.51 -6.44 9.91
CA CYS A 10 11.63 -5.64 9.42
C CYS A 10 12.42 -6.33 8.30
N ALA A 11 12.05 -7.55 7.97
CA ALA A 11 12.73 -8.34 6.94
C ALA A 11 11.95 -8.44 5.63
N ARG A 12 10.96 -7.57 5.42
CA ARG A 12 10.16 -7.58 4.19
C ARG A 12 11.03 -7.36 2.95
N THR A 13 10.75 -8.13 1.92
CA THR A 13 11.34 -7.90 0.59
C THR A 13 10.77 -6.59 0.01
N PRO A 14 11.39 -6.05 -1.07
CA PRO A 14 10.80 -4.87 -1.72
C PRO A 14 9.35 -5.06 -2.12
N ALA A 15 8.98 -6.22 -2.67
CA ALA A 15 7.59 -6.50 -3.03
C ALA A 15 6.68 -6.53 -1.80
N GLN A 16 7.14 -7.10 -0.69
CA GLN A 16 6.38 -7.14 0.55
C GLN A 16 6.23 -5.74 1.17
N LEU A 17 7.24 -4.89 1.03
CA LEU A 17 7.13 -3.49 1.47
C LEU A 17 6.07 -2.74 0.66
N GLU A 18 6.04 -2.95 -0.65
CA GLU A 18 5.01 -2.37 -1.50
C GLU A 18 3.62 -2.81 -1.06
N GLU A 19 3.43 -4.10 -0.84
CA GLU A 19 2.15 -4.62 -0.38
C GLU A 19 1.76 -4.04 0.97
N PHE A 20 2.69 -3.96 1.90
CA PHE A 20 2.40 -3.42 3.23
C PHE A 20 2.00 -1.94 3.17
N LEU A 21 2.68 -1.14 2.34
CA LEU A 21 2.30 0.26 2.17
C LEU A 21 0.89 0.38 1.59
N LEU A 22 0.57 -0.40 0.56
CA LEU A 22 -0.78 -0.39 0.00
C LEU A 22 -1.82 -0.81 1.05
N PHE A 23 -1.49 -1.80 1.89
CA PHE A 23 -2.36 -2.20 2.99
C PHE A 23 -2.62 -1.02 3.94
N CYS A 24 -1.57 -0.28 4.32
CA CYS A 24 -1.72 0.88 5.19
C CYS A 24 -2.68 1.92 4.59
N VAL A 25 -2.64 2.09 3.27
CA VAL A 25 -3.53 3.03 2.58
C VAL A 25 -4.97 2.53 2.57
N VAL A 26 -5.19 1.25 2.24
CA VAL A 26 -6.56 0.75 2.05
C VAL A 26 -7.27 0.44 3.37
N VAL A 27 -6.54 0.31 4.47
CA VAL A 27 -7.13 -0.07 5.75
C VAL A 27 -7.74 1.13 6.49
N ALA A 28 -7.40 2.34 6.12
CA ALA A 28 -7.82 3.55 6.83
C ALA A 28 -9.35 3.61 6.94
N GLY A 29 -9.87 3.54 8.17
CA GLY A 29 -11.30 3.57 8.44
C GLY A 29 -12.06 2.33 8.02
N LYS A 30 -11.39 1.22 7.75
CA LYS A 30 -11.98 -0.04 7.28
C LYS A 30 -11.55 -1.20 8.16
N ASN A 31 -12.24 -2.34 8.02
CA ASN A 31 -11.88 -3.57 8.71
C ASN A 31 -10.58 -4.13 8.14
N ALA A 32 -9.58 -4.31 9.00
CA ALA A 32 -8.24 -4.70 8.56
C ALA A 32 -8.20 -6.10 7.93
N ASP A 33 -8.93 -7.08 8.50
CA ASP A 33 -8.94 -8.44 7.96
C ASP A 33 -9.54 -8.45 6.55
N GLN A 34 -10.65 -7.75 6.37
CA GLN A 34 -11.30 -7.68 5.06
C GLN A 34 -10.41 -6.97 4.03
N GLN A 35 -9.80 -5.87 4.41
CA GLN A 35 -8.94 -5.13 3.48
C GLN A 35 -7.69 -5.90 3.11
N ALA A 36 -7.09 -6.64 4.04
CA ALA A 36 -5.95 -7.51 3.75
C ALA A 36 -6.32 -8.57 2.70
N ARG A 37 -7.49 -9.19 2.84
CA ARG A 37 -7.97 -10.21 1.90
C ARG A 37 -8.28 -9.61 0.52
N LYS A 38 -8.90 -8.44 0.50
CA LYS A 38 -9.20 -7.75 -0.76
C LYS A 38 -7.92 -7.37 -1.49
N LEU A 39 -6.93 -6.86 -0.77
CA LEU A 39 -5.65 -6.50 -1.36
C LEU A 39 -4.95 -7.74 -1.92
N ASP A 40 -4.95 -8.83 -1.17
CA ASP A 40 -4.35 -10.08 -1.62
C ASP A 40 -5.00 -10.56 -2.93
N ARG A 41 -6.33 -10.50 -3.00
CA ARG A 41 -7.05 -10.88 -4.22
C ARG A 41 -6.75 -9.93 -5.39
N PHE A 42 -6.65 -8.63 -5.10
CA PHE A 42 -6.32 -7.65 -6.12
C PHE A 42 -4.94 -7.94 -6.72
N LEU A 43 -3.95 -8.19 -5.87
CA LEU A 43 -2.57 -8.41 -6.33
C LEU A 43 -2.36 -9.77 -6.99
N GLY A 44 -2.99 -10.81 -6.47
CA GLY A 44 -2.89 -12.17 -7.05
C GLY A 44 -1.47 -12.70 -7.11
N GLY A 45 -0.63 -12.36 -6.13
CA GLY A 45 0.76 -12.80 -6.08
C GLY A 45 1.71 -12.01 -6.98
N ARG A 46 1.23 -10.95 -7.63
CA ARG A 46 2.05 -10.13 -8.53
C ARG A 46 2.85 -9.09 -7.75
N ARG A 47 3.91 -8.58 -8.37
CA ARG A 47 4.67 -7.45 -7.80
C ARG A 47 3.74 -6.24 -7.72
N PRO A 48 3.47 -5.67 -6.51
CA PRO A 48 2.40 -4.68 -6.35
C PRO A 48 2.50 -3.47 -7.24
N PHE A 49 3.61 -2.74 -7.21
CA PHE A 49 3.71 -1.50 -7.98
C PHE A 49 3.76 -1.77 -9.49
N ALA A 50 4.43 -2.84 -9.90
CA ALA A 50 4.46 -3.22 -11.31
C ALA A 50 3.06 -3.56 -11.83
N TYR A 51 2.26 -4.27 -11.04
CA TYR A 51 0.89 -4.62 -11.41
C TYR A 51 0.00 -3.37 -11.49
N ILE A 52 0.19 -2.42 -10.57
CA ILE A 52 -0.55 -1.17 -10.61
C ILE A 52 -0.23 -0.39 -11.89
N LEU A 53 1.04 -0.28 -12.23
CA LEU A 53 1.45 0.44 -13.45
C LEU A 53 0.90 -0.23 -14.69
N GLU A 54 0.94 -1.56 -14.76
CA GLU A 54 0.35 -2.32 -15.86
C GLU A 54 -1.16 -2.07 -15.94
N SER A 55 -1.85 -2.16 -14.81
CA SER A 55 -3.30 -1.94 -14.76
C SER A 55 -3.68 -0.53 -15.18
N ASP A 56 -2.91 0.47 -14.73
CA ASP A 56 -3.16 1.86 -15.07
C ASP A 56 -2.90 2.11 -16.56
N GLY A 57 -1.83 1.53 -17.09
CA GLY A 57 -1.51 1.65 -18.52
C GLY A 57 -2.56 1.03 -19.42
N GLU A 58 -3.26 0.02 -18.93
CA GLU A 58 -4.36 -0.63 -19.66
C GLU A 58 -5.71 0.08 -19.43
N GLY A 59 -5.75 1.08 -18.57
CA GLY A 59 -7.00 1.75 -18.20
C GLY A 59 -7.91 0.89 -17.34
N ARG A 60 -7.37 -0.09 -16.61
CA ARG A 60 -8.16 -1.06 -15.84
C ARG A 60 -7.96 -0.99 -14.33
N LEU A 61 -7.22 -0.01 -13.85
CA LEU A 61 -6.91 0.04 -12.42
C LEU A 61 -8.18 0.16 -11.57
N GLU A 62 -9.07 1.08 -11.92
CA GLU A 62 -10.31 1.25 -11.17
C GLU A 62 -11.19 0.00 -11.27
N GLU A 63 -11.31 -0.59 -12.46
CA GLU A 63 -12.09 -1.80 -12.66
C GLU A 63 -11.60 -2.93 -11.76
N ARG A 64 -10.29 -3.11 -11.67
CA ARG A 64 -9.69 -4.16 -10.85
C ARG A 64 -9.88 -3.91 -9.36
N LEU A 65 -9.83 -2.66 -8.93
CA LEU A 65 -10.15 -2.29 -7.55
C LEU A 65 -11.63 -2.54 -7.23
N ARG A 66 -12.52 -2.23 -8.18
CA ARG A 66 -13.96 -2.48 -7.99
C ARG A 66 -14.29 -3.97 -7.94
N ARG A 67 -13.55 -4.77 -8.69
CA ARG A 67 -13.76 -6.23 -8.71
C ARG A 67 -13.60 -6.85 -7.33
N VAL A 68 -12.68 -6.33 -6.53
CA VAL A 68 -12.47 -6.81 -5.14
C VAL A 68 -13.21 -5.95 -4.11
N ARG A 69 -13.98 -4.97 -4.54
CA ARG A 69 -14.77 -4.08 -3.68
C ARG A 69 -13.91 -3.33 -2.67
N MET A 70 -12.79 -2.78 -3.12
CA MET A 70 -11.86 -2.07 -2.24
C MET A 70 -12.47 -0.81 -1.62
N GLY A 71 -13.30 -0.10 -2.35
CA GLY A 71 -13.86 1.19 -1.92
C GLY A 71 -12.93 2.36 -2.22
N LYS A 72 -13.41 3.58 -1.98
CA LYS A 72 -12.63 4.83 -2.15
C LYS A 72 -11.90 4.91 -3.49
N TYR A 73 -12.58 4.55 -4.56
CA TYR A 73 -11.94 4.30 -5.86
C TYR A 73 -11.18 5.51 -6.42
N SER A 74 -11.78 6.69 -6.39
CA SER A 74 -11.10 7.89 -6.91
C SER A 74 -9.81 8.18 -6.16
N LEU A 75 -9.84 8.07 -4.84
CA LEU A 75 -8.66 8.30 -4.01
C LEU A 75 -7.61 7.23 -4.25
N LEU A 76 -8.02 5.95 -4.28
CA LEU A 76 -7.07 4.85 -4.43
C LEU A 76 -6.43 4.82 -5.81
N VAL A 77 -7.17 5.15 -6.86
CA VAL A 77 -6.58 5.23 -8.19
C VAL A 77 -5.46 6.27 -8.22
N ARG A 78 -5.70 7.45 -7.64
CA ARG A 78 -4.67 8.49 -7.58
C ARG A 78 -3.49 8.08 -6.72
N SER A 79 -3.78 7.55 -5.53
CA SER A 79 -2.75 7.12 -4.58
C SER A 79 -1.86 6.02 -5.17
N PHE A 80 -2.48 4.96 -5.67
CA PHE A 80 -1.76 3.81 -6.21
C PHE A 80 -0.93 4.20 -7.43
N ARG A 81 -1.51 4.98 -8.33
CA ARG A 81 -0.80 5.45 -9.52
C ARG A 81 0.44 6.24 -9.16
N GLN A 82 0.31 7.20 -8.26
CA GLN A 82 1.43 8.04 -7.87
C GLN A 82 2.50 7.27 -7.12
N LEU A 83 2.11 6.41 -6.20
CA LEU A 83 3.07 5.58 -5.46
C LEU A 83 3.85 4.67 -6.40
N ALA A 84 3.16 3.98 -7.28
CA ALA A 84 3.79 3.01 -8.17
C ALA A 84 4.74 3.68 -9.17
N ALA A 85 4.44 4.91 -9.57
CA ALA A 85 5.26 5.64 -10.54
C ALA A 85 6.39 6.44 -9.91
N SER A 86 6.39 6.59 -8.57
CA SER A 86 7.28 7.54 -7.90
C SER A 86 8.74 7.11 -7.82
N GLY A 87 8.99 5.80 -7.81
CA GLY A 87 10.33 5.29 -7.55
C GLY A 87 10.80 5.48 -6.12
N ILE A 88 9.89 5.77 -5.19
CA ILE A 88 10.25 6.02 -3.79
C ILE A 88 10.90 4.79 -3.16
N ASP A 89 11.96 5.02 -2.39
CA ASP A 89 12.65 3.94 -1.66
C ASP A 89 11.92 3.68 -0.34
N LEU A 90 11.18 2.59 -0.28
CA LEU A 90 10.35 2.27 0.88
C LEU A 90 11.15 1.84 2.11
N ARG A 91 12.45 1.53 1.97
CA ARG A 91 13.29 1.20 3.11
C ARG A 91 13.83 2.43 3.82
N SER A 92 13.96 3.54 3.11
CA SER A 92 14.62 4.74 3.64
C SER A 92 13.75 6.00 3.59
N CYS A 93 12.57 5.94 2.99
CA CYS A 93 11.71 7.12 2.87
C CYS A 93 11.29 7.65 4.23
N THR A 94 11.09 8.96 4.29
CA THR A 94 10.61 9.63 5.50
C THR A 94 9.10 9.68 5.54
N CYS A 95 8.54 9.93 6.74
CA CYS A 95 7.11 10.18 6.85
C CYS A 95 6.69 11.39 6.01
N GLY A 96 7.52 12.42 5.97
CA GLY A 96 7.24 13.61 5.16
C GLY A 96 7.13 13.30 3.67
N GLU A 97 7.99 12.43 3.17
CA GLU A 97 7.90 12.00 1.76
C GLU A 97 6.61 11.23 1.49
N LEU A 98 6.23 10.35 2.41
CA LEU A 98 5.00 9.55 2.27
C LEU A 98 3.74 10.40 2.31
N THR A 99 3.69 11.42 3.16
CA THR A 99 2.51 12.28 3.27
C THR A 99 2.27 13.15 2.03
N GLY A 100 3.24 13.20 1.11
CA GLY A 100 3.05 13.86 -0.17
C GLY A 100 2.13 13.13 -1.14
N PHE A 101 1.79 11.87 -0.84
CA PHE A 101 0.91 11.08 -1.71
C PHE A 101 -0.55 11.17 -1.27
N PRO A 102 -1.50 11.18 -2.23
CA PRO A 102 -2.93 11.17 -1.88
C PRO A 102 -3.27 9.97 -1.00
N GLY A 103 -4.07 10.18 0.03
CA GLY A 103 -4.52 9.11 0.90
C GLY A 103 -3.55 8.69 1.98
N ILE A 104 -2.37 9.31 2.06
CA ILE A 104 -1.40 9.01 3.11
C ILE A 104 -1.26 10.23 4.02
N GLY A 105 -1.92 10.15 5.19
CA GLY A 105 -1.73 11.13 6.24
C GLY A 105 -0.55 10.75 7.13
N LEU A 106 -0.24 11.63 8.09
CA LEU A 106 0.90 11.42 8.98
C LEU A 106 0.76 10.12 9.79
N LYS A 107 -0.45 9.83 10.25
CA LYS A 107 -0.70 8.61 11.03
C LYS A 107 -0.40 7.34 10.22
N THR A 108 -0.85 7.31 8.97
CA THR A 108 -0.58 6.19 8.07
C THR A 108 0.91 6.06 7.76
N ALA A 109 1.57 7.18 7.49
CA ALA A 109 3.01 7.19 7.22
C ALA A 109 3.80 6.67 8.41
N LYS A 110 3.48 7.13 9.62
CA LYS A 110 4.15 6.67 10.85
C LYS A 110 3.93 5.19 11.08
N PHE A 111 2.72 4.70 10.83
CA PHE A 111 2.41 3.28 11.00
C PHE A 111 3.27 2.44 10.05
N PHE A 112 3.37 2.83 8.80
CA PHE A 112 4.19 2.11 7.82
C PHE A 112 5.67 2.08 8.26
N VAL A 113 6.23 3.22 8.62
CA VAL A 113 7.65 3.31 9.00
C VAL A 113 7.90 2.51 10.28
N LEU A 114 7.04 2.64 11.28
CA LEU A 114 7.19 1.95 12.56
C LEU A 114 7.24 0.43 12.40
N HIS A 115 6.36 -0.11 11.56
CA HIS A 115 6.20 -1.56 11.43
C HIS A 115 7.03 -2.18 10.32
N SER A 116 7.84 -1.38 9.62
CA SER A 116 8.67 -1.86 8.50
C SER A 116 10.16 -1.84 8.79
N ARG A 117 10.59 -1.21 9.89
CA ARG A 117 12.01 -1.00 10.18
C ARG A 117 12.32 -1.41 11.61
N GLU A 118 13.56 -1.85 11.82
CA GLU A 118 14.03 -2.18 13.14
C GLU A 118 13.98 -0.97 14.05
N GLY A 119 13.83 -1.26 15.34
CA GLY A 119 13.53 -0.39 16.44
C GLY A 119 14.40 0.82 16.65
N GLU A 120 14.73 1.52 15.63
CA GLU A 120 15.33 2.82 15.72
C GLU A 120 14.32 3.81 16.26
N MET A 121 14.78 4.77 16.96
CA MET A 121 13.93 5.85 17.43
C MET A 121 13.59 6.75 16.24
N HIS A 122 12.34 6.91 16.03
CA HIS A 122 11.87 7.66 14.89
C HIS A 122 11.15 8.92 15.29
#